data_74e2d625b61acff2541035005b885ef7
#
_entry.id   74e2d625b61acff2541035005b885ef7
#
_cell.length_a   1.000
_cell.length_b   1.000
_cell.length_c   1.000
_cell.angle_alpha   90.00
_cell.angle_beta   90.00
_cell.angle_gamma   90.00
#
_symmetry.space_group_name_H-M   'P 1'
#
loop_
_entity.id
_entity.type
_entity.pdbx_description
1 polymer ?
#
loop_
_entity_poly.entity_id
_entity_poly.type
_entity_poly.pdbx_seq_one_letter_code
_entity_poly.pdbx_strand_id
1 'polypeptide(L)'
;MTDFVSTWNEESFLTTPVAPLGLIAMRGTEDMGDKVNKWLLKWRKYTEETLPGDMSTTPGMGREDFLVRATCPRFGNGEGKGLIKDSVRGLDLYILCDVGAYNCTYNMYGHEVPMSPDDHYMDLKRTIAAVGGKAKRITVIMPLLYGGRQHRRSARESLDCALMLQELNRMGVNNIITFDAHDPRVVNAIPEGGFESVMPSYQIFKALLKRRKDLKLDKDHLMIVSPDEGALDRNIFYASVLGVDMGMFYKRRDYTRIVNGRNPIVAHEYMGKEVNGKDVFVADDILSSGESMIEVAHRLKEIGRASCRE
;
A
#
# COMPACT_ATOMS: atom_id res chain seq x y z
N MET A 1 10.98 21.02 14.80
CA MET A 1 9.97 20.00 14.48
C MET A 1 8.63 20.64 14.77
N THR A 2 8.11 21.39 13.83
CA THR A 2 6.77 21.98 13.93
C THR A 2 5.75 20.88 13.77
N ASP A 3 4.87 20.79 14.75
CA ASP A 3 3.85 19.76 14.81
C ASP A 3 3.01 19.74 13.53
N PHE A 4 3.01 18.63 12.84
CA PHE A 4 2.19 18.38 11.64
C PHE A 4 0.66 18.48 11.94
N VAL A 5 0.29 18.58 13.19
CA VAL A 5 -1.08 18.85 13.67
C VAL A 5 -1.53 20.28 13.38
N SER A 6 -0.61 21.22 13.16
CA SER A 6 -0.93 22.63 12.95
C SER A 6 -1.45 23.01 11.57
N THR A 7 -1.47 22.07 10.60
CA THR A 7 -2.02 22.33 9.26
C THR A 7 -3.50 21.95 9.10
N TRP A 8 -4.07 21.29 10.11
CA TRP A 8 -5.50 21.02 10.15
C TRP A 8 -6.17 22.24 10.81
N ASN A 9 -6.82 23.07 10.01
CA ASN A 9 -7.61 24.16 10.56
C ASN A 9 -8.84 23.60 11.29
N GLU A 10 -9.32 24.32 12.30
CA GLU A 10 -10.47 23.88 13.11
C GLU A 10 -11.73 23.57 12.26
N GLU A 11 -11.89 24.22 11.09
CA GLU A 11 -12.99 23.98 10.16
C GLU A 11 -12.98 22.55 9.56
N SER A 12 -11.82 21.89 9.43
CA SER A 12 -11.74 20.53 8.88
C SER A 12 -12.35 19.48 9.81
N PHE A 13 -12.46 19.76 11.11
CA PHE A 13 -13.12 18.89 12.09
C PHE A 13 -14.63 19.08 12.18
N LEU A 14 -15.15 20.15 11.57
CA LEU A 14 -16.58 20.48 11.62
C LEU A 14 -17.41 19.76 10.55
N THR A 15 -16.78 18.96 9.68
CA THR A 15 -17.53 18.20 8.66
C THR A 15 -18.28 17.04 9.31
N THR A 16 -19.58 17.01 9.12
CA THR A 16 -20.42 15.90 9.58
C THR A 16 -19.98 14.61 8.88
N PRO A 17 -19.69 13.52 9.63
CA PRO A 17 -19.37 12.23 9.05
C PRO A 17 -20.48 11.74 8.11
N VAL A 18 -20.11 11.07 7.02
CA VAL A 18 -21.07 10.48 6.07
C VAL A 18 -21.97 9.46 6.76
N ALA A 19 -21.40 8.68 7.68
CA ALA A 19 -22.06 7.66 8.49
C ALA A 19 -21.12 7.23 9.64
N PRO A 20 -21.61 6.46 10.62
CA PRO A 20 -20.75 5.84 11.61
C PRO A 20 -19.69 4.96 10.96
N LEU A 21 -18.44 5.14 11.35
CA LEU A 21 -17.31 4.40 10.80
C LEU A 21 -17.28 2.94 11.30
N GLY A 22 -16.94 2.01 10.42
CA GLY A 22 -16.62 0.62 10.75
C GLY A 22 -15.38 0.16 10.00
N LEU A 23 -14.54 -0.65 10.64
CA LEU A 23 -13.30 -1.18 10.08
C LEU A 23 -13.29 -2.71 10.16
N ILE A 24 -13.20 -3.37 9.01
CA ILE A 24 -12.89 -4.80 8.92
C ILE A 24 -11.40 -4.94 8.65
N ALA A 25 -10.68 -5.59 9.56
CA ALA A 25 -9.31 -6.05 9.31
C ALA A 25 -9.37 -7.52 8.87
N MET A 26 -8.99 -7.77 7.62
CA MET A 26 -8.96 -9.12 7.08
C MET A 26 -7.73 -9.88 7.56
N ARG A 27 -7.69 -11.18 7.33
CA ARG A 27 -6.56 -12.05 7.71
C ARG A 27 -5.24 -11.48 7.18
N GLY A 28 -4.25 -11.38 8.06
CA GLY A 28 -2.94 -10.79 7.79
C GLY A 28 -2.86 -9.28 8.03
N THR A 29 -4.00 -8.62 8.33
CA THR A 29 -4.03 -7.18 8.63
C THR A 29 -4.54 -6.86 10.04
N GLU A 30 -4.70 -7.87 10.89
CA GLU A 30 -5.28 -7.73 12.24
C GLU A 30 -4.48 -6.73 13.09
N ASP A 31 -3.15 -6.87 13.14
CA ASP A 31 -2.28 -5.95 13.88
C ASP A 31 -2.36 -4.50 13.37
N MET A 32 -2.50 -4.33 12.05
CA MET A 32 -2.69 -3.02 11.44
C MET A 32 -4.05 -2.45 11.81
N GLY A 33 -5.11 -3.27 11.73
CA GLY A 33 -6.46 -2.90 12.13
C GLY A 33 -6.54 -2.45 13.57
N ASP A 34 -5.91 -3.18 14.50
CA ASP A 34 -5.83 -2.82 15.91
C ASP A 34 -5.12 -1.47 16.13
N LYS A 35 -4.03 -1.23 15.43
CA LYS A 35 -3.30 0.06 15.49
C LYS A 35 -4.15 1.21 14.95
N VAL A 36 -4.80 1.01 13.82
CA VAL A 36 -5.72 2.00 13.23
C VAL A 36 -6.87 2.29 14.19
N ASN A 37 -7.50 1.26 14.75
CA ASN A 37 -8.58 1.41 15.71
C ASN A 37 -8.15 2.24 16.95
N LYS A 38 -6.97 1.96 17.51
CA LYS A 38 -6.41 2.74 18.62
C LYS A 38 -6.22 4.21 18.28
N TRP A 39 -5.75 4.52 17.05
CA TRP A 39 -5.61 5.90 16.61
C TRP A 39 -6.96 6.58 16.39
N LEU A 40 -7.94 5.91 15.81
CA LEU A 40 -9.29 6.44 15.62
C LEU A 40 -9.95 6.76 16.97
N LEU A 41 -9.81 5.87 17.96
CA LEU A 41 -10.32 6.11 19.33
C LEU A 41 -9.63 7.31 19.99
N LYS A 42 -8.31 7.45 19.80
CA LYS A 42 -7.57 8.60 20.30
C LYS A 42 -8.02 9.91 19.67
N TRP A 43 -8.19 9.93 18.34
CA TRP A 43 -8.66 11.12 17.62
C TRP A 43 -10.08 11.48 18.00
N ARG A 44 -10.97 10.50 18.13
CA ARG A 44 -12.33 10.73 18.62
C ARG A 44 -12.32 11.40 19.98
N LYS A 45 -11.57 10.86 20.94
CA LYS A 45 -11.47 11.44 22.27
C LYS A 45 -10.94 12.88 22.24
N TYR A 46 -9.92 13.15 21.42
CA TYR A 46 -9.40 14.51 21.22
C TYR A 46 -10.49 15.44 20.66
N THR A 47 -11.26 14.98 19.68
CA THR A 47 -12.36 15.73 19.09
C THR A 47 -13.45 16.05 20.14
N GLU A 48 -13.84 15.08 20.95
CA GLU A 48 -14.81 15.26 22.03
C GLU A 48 -14.34 16.30 23.07
N GLU A 49 -13.04 16.33 23.37
CA GLU A 49 -12.45 17.24 24.35
C GLU A 49 -12.22 18.67 23.82
N THR A 50 -12.05 18.83 22.50
CA THR A 50 -11.61 20.11 21.91
C THR A 50 -12.69 20.87 21.16
N LEU A 51 -13.70 20.18 20.60
CA LEU A 51 -14.78 20.85 19.88
C LEU A 51 -15.88 21.34 20.83
N PRO A 52 -16.31 22.61 20.68
CA PRO A 52 -17.42 23.14 21.44
C PRO A 52 -18.74 22.50 20.97
N GLY A 53 -19.53 21.99 21.90
CA GLY A 53 -20.87 21.48 21.65
C GLY A 53 -21.07 20.03 22.05
N ASP A 54 -22.35 19.63 22.12
CA ASP A 54 -22.71 18.24 22.40
C ASP A 54 -22.58 17.38 21.14
N MET A 55 -21.48 16.63 21.07
CA MET A 55 -21.19 15.69 19.99
C MET A 55 -21.92 14.35 20.13
N SER A 56 -22.72 14.16 21.17
CA SER A 56 -23.40 12.89 21.46
C SER A 56 -24.36 12.45 20.35
N THR A 57 -24.89 13.40 19.57
CA THR A 57 -25.78 13.14 18.44
C THR A 57 -25.04 12.87 17.13
N THR A 58 -23.71 13.07 17.09
CA THR A 58 -22.91 12.84 15.88
C THR A 58 -22.78 11.33 15.61
N PRO A 59 -23.13 10.85 14.42
CA PRO A 59 -23.05 9.42 14.10
C PRO A 59 -21.67 8.85 14.37
N GLY A 60 -21.60 7.80 15.22
CA GLY A 60 -20.39 7.08 15.55
C GLY A 60 -19.56 7.59 16.71
N MET A 61 -19.90 8.75 17.29
CA MET A 61 -19.16 9.32 18.44
C MET A 61 -19.30 8.48 19.72
N GLY A 62 -20.39 7.77 19.90
CA GLY A 62 -20.60 6.88 21.06
C GLY A 62 -19.94 5.48 20.97
N ARG A 63 -19.20 5.18 19.90
CA ARG A 63 -18.59 3.85 19.73
C ARG A 63 -17.29 3.74 20.50
N GLU A 64 -17.16 2.66 21.28
CA GLU A 64 -15.94 2.32 22.01
C GLU A 64 -14.96 1.50 21.16
N ASP A 65 -15.41 0.98 20.02
CA ASP A 65 -14.64 0.16 19.08
C ASP A 65 -15.17 0.38 17.67
N PHE A 66 -14.25 0.57 16.71
CA PHE A 66 -14.57 0.68 15.28
C PHE A 66 -14.43 -0.64 14.53
N LEU A 67 -13.82 -1.66 15.16
CA LEU A 67 -13.63 -2.95 14.52
C LEU A 67 -14.97 -3.68 14.33
N VAL A 68 -15.11 -4.26 13.12
CA VAL A 68 -16.21 -5.13 12.72
C VAL A 68 -15.62 -6.52 12.50
N ARG A 69 -16.09 -7.49 13.26
CA ARG A 69 -15.59 -8.87 13.19
C ARG A 69 -16.07 -9.56 11.91
N ALA A 70 -15.12 -9.97 11.08
CA ALA A 70 -15.37 -10.74 9.87
C ALA A 70 -14.36 -11.89 9.77
N THR A 71 -14.74 -12.97 9.11
CA THR A 71 -13.87 -14.13 8.88
C THR A 71 -14.18 -14.76 7.53
N CYS A 72 -13.20 -15.43 6.94
CA CYS A 72 -13.36 -16.23 5.73
C CYS A 72 -12.92 -17.67 6.02
N PRO A 73 -13.76 -18.48 6.71
CA PRO A 73 -13.44 -19.87 6.97
C PRO A 73 -13.39 -20.68 5.67
N ARG A 74 -12.57 -21.73 5.67
CA ARG A 74 -12.42 -22.67 4.57
C ARG A 74 -13.15 -23.97 4.84
N PHE A 75 -13.75 -24.53 3.79
CA PHE A 75 -14.17 -25.93 3.77
C PHE A 75 -12.96 -26.84 3.58
N GLY A 76 -13.12 -28.15 3.83
CA GLY A 76 -12.01 -29.11 3.73
C GLY A 76 -11.34 -29.19 2.36
N ASN A 77 -12.05 -28.83 1.30
CA ASN A 77 -11.53 -28.75 -0.08
C ASN A 77 -10.88 -27.39 -0.43
N GLY A 78 -10.79 -26.47 0.51
CA GLY A 78 -10.21 -25.14 0.31
C GLY A 78 -11.18 -24.03 -0.09
N GLU A 79 -12.43 -24.37 -0.46
CA GLU A 79 -13.45 -23.35 -0.72
C GLU A 79 -13.71 -22.50 0.52
N GLY A 80 -13.88 -21.19 0.34
CA GLY A 80 -14.14 -20.27 1.43
C GLY A 80 -15.53 -19.66 1.38
N LYS A 81 -15.96 -19.11 2.51
CA LYS A 81 -17.15 -18.24 2.60
C LYS A 81 -16.84 -16.99 3.44
N GLY A 82 -17.41 -15.85 3.06
CA GLY A 82 -17.39 -14.65 3.88
C GLY A 82 -18.41 -14.71 5.00
N LEU A 83 -18.03 -14.36 6.21
CA LEU A 83 -18.91 -14.29 7.37
C LEU A 83 -18.61 -13.00 8.15
N ILE A 84 -19.63 -12.14 8.29
CA ILE A 84 -19.62 -10.95 9.11
C ILE A 84 -20.40 -11.23 10.37
N LYS A 85 -19.80 -10.99 11.53
CA LYS A 85 -20.38 -11.33 12.84
C LYS A 85 -21.11 -10.16 13.50
N ASP A 86 -20.81 -8.93 13.07
CA ASP A 86 -21.40 -7.71 13.60
C ASP A 86 -22.27 -7.03 12.56
N SER A 87 -23.18 -6.16 12.98
CA SER A 87 -24.01 -5.39 12.05
C SER A 87 -23.17 -4.34 11.34
N VAL A 88 -23.27 -4.32 10.00
CA VAL A 88 -22.66 -3.30 9.14
C VAL A 88 -23.68 -2.32 8.56
N ARG A 89 -24.93 -2.40 9.02
CA ARG A 89 -26.04 -1.61 8.51
C ARG A 89 -25.79 -0.11 8.71
N GLY A 90 -25.79 0.61 7.61
CA GLY A 90 -25.63 2.07 7.58
C GLY A 90 -24.23 2.56 7.94
N LEU A 91 -23.20 1.68 8.03
CA LEU A 91 -21.84 2.10 8.30
C LEU A 91 -21.16 2.69 7.07
N ASP A 92 -20.26 3.65 7.29
CA ASP A 92 -19.15 3.96 6.40
C ASP A 92 -18.07 2.91 6.66
N LEU A 93 -18.02 1.87 5.83
CA LEU A 93 -17.27 0.65 6.09
C LEU A 93 -15.94 0.66 5.34
N TYR A 94 -14.87 0.53 6.10
CA TYR A 94 -13.52 0.34 5.58
C TYR A 94 -13.12 -1.12 5.71
N ILE A 95 -12.56 -1.70 4.64
CA ILE A 95 -12.08 -3.08 4.61
C ILE A 95 -10.58 -3.05 4.31
N LEU A 96 -9.78 -3.44 5.29
CA LEU A 96 -8.33 -3.53 5.17
C LEU A 96 -7.96 -4.94 4.70
N CYS A 97 -7.32 -5.04 3.53
CA CYS A 97 -6.94 -6.29 2.89
C CYS A 97 -5.52 -6.17 2.32
N ASP A 98 -4.58 -6.91 2.89
CA ASP A 98 -3.22 -7.03 2.35
C ASP A 98 -3.10 -8.32 1.54
N VAL A 99 -3.05 -8.19 0.22
CA VAL A 99 -2.86 -9.34 -0.69
C VAL A 99 -1.43 -9.87 -0.69
N GLY A 100 -0.49 -9.11 -0.12
CA GLY A 100 0.90 -9.50 0.06
C GLY A 100 1.19 -10.23 1.39
N ALA A 101 0.19 -10.51 2.21
CA ALA A 101 0.35 -11.20 3.49
C ALA A 101 0.68 -12.70 3.31
N TYR A 102 1.89 -13.00 2.90
CA TYR A 102 2.38 -14.36 2.56
C TYR A 102 2.52 -15.30 3.76
N ASN A 103 2.41 -14.80 4.98
CA ASN A 103 2.50 -15.58 6.22
C ASN A 103 1.15 -16.19 6.65
N CYS A 104 0.09 -15.94 5.90
CA CYS A 104 -1.22 -16.49 6.17
C CYS A 104 -1.37 -17.88 5.52
N THR A 105 -1.97 -18.81 6.27
CA THR A 105 -2.21 -20.18 5.80
C THR A 105 -3.64 -20.61 6.05
N TYR A 106 -4.10 -21.66 5.37
CA TYR A 106 -5.36 -22.38 5.65
C TYR A 106 -5.16 -23.87 5.46
N ASN A 107 -6.06 -24.66 6.04
CA ASN A 107 -6.03 -26.12 5.87
C ASN A 107 -6.86 -26.54 4.64
N MET A 108 -6.28 -27.39 3.80
CA MET A 108 -6.94 -28.01 2.64
C MET A 108 -6.56 -29.49 2.58
N TYR A 109 -7.55 -30.37 2.65
CA TYR A 109 -7.36 -31.83 2.69
C TYR A 109 -6.38 -32.30 3.79
N GLY A 110 -6.37 -31.61 4.94
CA GLY A 110 -5.47 -31.93 6.05
C GLY A 110 -4.05 -31.33 5.93
N HIS A 111 -3.76 -30.60 4.85
CA HIS A 111 -2.49 -29.93 4.65
C HIS A 111 -2.59 -28.44 4.89
N GLU A 112 -1.58 -27.86 5.50
CA GLU A 112 -1.44 -26.41 5.65
C GLU A 112 -0.96 -25.81 4.30
N VAL A 113 -1.73 -24.87 3.75
CA VAL A 113 -1.48 -24.25 2.46
C VAL A 113 -1.31 -22.74 2.66
N PRO A 114 -0.21 -22.13 2.16
CA PRO A 114 -0.06 -20.69 2.21
C PRO A 114 -1.09 -20.00 1.30
N MET A 115 -1.60 -18.86 1.79
CA MET A 115 -2.51 -18.03 0.99
C MET A 115 -1.75 -17.29 -0.10
N SER A 116 -2.23 -17.40 -1.32
CA SER A 116 -1.77 -16.58 -2.45
C SER A 116 -2.45 -15.19 -2.45
N PRO A 117 -1.95 -14.23 -3.24
CA PRO A 117 -2.66 -12.98 -3.49
C PRO A 117 -4.10 -13.19 -3.99
N ASP A 118 -4.34 -14.24 -4.78
CA ASP A 118 -5.67 -14.60 -5.30
C ASP A 118 -6.59 -15.09 -4.18
N ASP A 119 -6.07 -15.83 -3.19
CA ASP A 119 -6.83 -16.23 -2.01
C ASP A 119 -7.30 -15.05 -1.19
N HIS A 120 -6.40 -14.08 -0.94
CA HIS A 120 -6.73 -12.85 -0.22
C HIS A 120 -7.74 -12.01 -1.00
N TYR A 121 -7.55 -11.85 -2.31
CA TYR A 121 -8.48 -11.12 -3.17
C TYR A 121 -9.85 -11.79 -3.22
N MET A 122 -9.91 -13.12 -3.32
CA MET A 122 -11.18 -13.84 -3.28
C MET A 122 -11.87 -13.71 -1.92
N ASP A 123 -11.13 -13.70 -0.83
CA ASP A 123 -11.71 -13.46 0.51
C ASP A 123 -12.23 -12.03 0.67
N LEU A 124 -11.57 -11.03 0.07
CA LEU A 124 -12.10 -9.67 -0.01
C LEU A 124 -13.46 -9.65 -0.72
N LYS A 125 -13.58 -10.29 -1.87
CA LYS A 125 -14.84 -10.37 -2.61
C LYS A 125 -15.94 -11.05 -1.79
N ARG A 126 -15.63 -12.16 -1.11
CA ARG A 126 -16.55 -12.86 -0.21
C ARG A 126 -17.01 -11.95 0.95
N THR A 127 -16.10 -11.16 1.50
CA THR A 127 -16.41 -10.20 2.58
C THR A 127 -17.33 -9.10 2.07
N ILE A 128 -17.05 -8.50 0.91
CA ILE A 128 -17.92 -7.49 0.28
C ILE A 128 -19.29 -8.07 -0.03
N ALA A 129 -19.36 -9.29 -0.57
CA ALA A 129 -20.62 -9.99 -0.84
C ALA A 129 -21.41 -10.23 0.46
N ALA A 130 -20.75 -10.56 1.58
CA ALA A 130 -21.39 -10.75 2.87
C ALA A 130 -21.94 -9.44 3.48
N VAL A 131 -21.39 -8.25 3.11
CA VAL A 131 -22.00 -6.95 3.47
C VAL A 131 -23.39 -6.82 2.85
N GLY A 132 -23.60 -7.39 1.65
CA GLY A 132 -24.92 -7.50 1.02
C GLY A 132 -25.61 -6.15 0.79
N GLY A 133 -24.87 -5.11 0.44
CA GLY A 133 -25.42 -3.76 0.19
C GLY A 133 -25.97 -3.03 1.43
N LYS A 134 -25.66 -3.50 2.65
CA LYS A 134 -26.21 -2.92 3.88
C LYS A 134 -25.37 -1.76 4.43
N ALA A 135 -24.09 -1.66 4.07
CA ALA A 135 -23.25 -0.52 4.41
C ALA A 135 -23.72 0.73 3.64
N LYS A 136 -23.49 1.91 4.21
CA LYS A 136 -23.76 3.19 3.54
C LYS A 136 -22.75 3.45 2.44
N ARG A 137 -21.48 3.13 2.69
CA ARG A 137 -20.34 3.26 1.79
C ARG A 137 -19.35 2.14 2.08
N ILE A 138 -18.63 1.69 1.07
CA ILE A 138 -17.54 0.72 1.21
C ILE A 138 -16.27 1.33 0.63
N THR A 139 -15.23 1.40 1.45
CA THR A 139 -13.87 1.74 1.04
C THR A 139 -12.97 0.54 1.28
N VAL A 140 -12.21 0.12 0.27
CA VAL A 140 -11.19 -0.92 0.40
C VAL A 140 -9.83 -0.25 0.57
N ILE A 141 -9.09 -0.63 1.62
CA ILE A 141 -7.68 -0.26 1.80
C ILE A 141 -6.84 -1.48 1.48
N MET A 142 -6.09 -1.40 0.40
CA MET A 142 -5.25 -2.49 -0.11
C MET A 142 -3.80 -1.99 -0.19
N PRO A 143 -2.98 -2.20 0.87
CA PRO A 143 -1.61 -1.66 0.92
C PRO A 143 -0.78 -2.02 -0.32
N LEU A 144 -0.81 -3.26 -0.75
CA LEU A 144 -0.30 -3.72 -2.03
C LEU A 144 -1.46 -3.90 -3.00
N LEU A 145 -1.47 -3.15 -4.11
CA LEU A 145 -2.55 -3.24 -5.10
C LEU A 145 -2.51 -4.58 -5.84
N TYR A 146 -3.59 -5.37 -5.71
CA TYR A 146 -3.72 -6.65 -6.40
C TYR A 146 -3.63 -6.47 -7.92
N GLY A 147 -2.79 -7.30 -8.56
CA GLY A 147 -2.57 -7.24 -10.00
C GLY A 147 -1.87 -5.97 -10.48
N GLY A 148 -1.33 -5.13 -9.58
CA GLY A 148 -0.76 -3.82 -9.92
C GLY A 148 0.33 -3.86 -11.00
N ARG A 149 1.13 -4.94 -11.07
CA ARG A 149 2.13 -5.12 -12.14
C ARG A 149 1.53 -5.43 -13.51
N GLN A 150 0.28 -5.91 -13.55
CA GLN A 150 -0.47 -6.18 -14.78
C GLN A 150 -1.41 -5.00 -15.13
N HIS A 151 -0.83 -3.81 -15.23
CA HIS A 151 -1.51 -2.53 -15.47
C HIS A 151 -1.64 -2.17 -16.96
N ARG A 152 -0.88 -2.85 -17.84
CA ARG A 152 -0.88 -2.64 -19.31
C ARG A 152 -0.71 -3.97 -20.03
N ARG A 153 -1.11 -3.98 -21.30
CA ARG A 153 -0.88 -5.10 -22.23
C ARG A 153 0.20 -4.74 -23.21
N SER A 154 1.12 -5.65 -23.44
CA SER A 154 2.09 -5.59 -24.55
C SER A 154 1.90 -6.73 -25.55
N ALA A 155 1.11 -7.75 -25.19
CA ALA A 155 0.80 -8.91 -26.01
C ALA A 155 -0.64 -9.43 -25.72
N ARG A 156 -0.90 -10.71 -25.93
CA ARG A 156 -2.15 -11.37 -25.55
C ARG A 156 -2.10 -11.75 -24.08
N GLU A 157 -2.28 -10.78 -23.21
CA GLU A 157 -2.17 -10.88 -21.76
C GLU A 157 -3.50 -10.49 -21.12
N SER A 158 -3.75 -10.98 -19.92
CA SER A 158 -4.82 -10.45 -19.06
C SER A 158 -4.48 -9.00 -18.63
N LEU A 159 -5.47 -8.27 -18.18
CA LEU A 159 -5.33 -6.91 -17.63
C LEU A 159 -5.89 -6.90 -16.21
N ASP A 160 -5.25 -7.67 -15.34
CA ASP A 160 -5.80 -8.04 -14.04
C ASP A 160 -6.07 -6.84 -13.14
N CYS A 161 -5.19 -5.83 -13.17
CA CYS A 161 -5.40 -4.62 -12.37
C CYS A 161 -6.70 -3.90 -12.76
N ALA A 162 -6.94 -3.69 -14.05
CA ALA A 162 -8.15 -3.03 -14.52
C ALA A 162 -9.41 -3.87 -14.26
N LEU A 163 -9.31 -5.19 -14.47
CA LEU A 163 -10.42 -6.12 -14.18
C LEU A 163 -10.78 -6.11 -12.70
N MET A 164 -9.80 -6.14 -11.82
CA MET A 164 -9.99 -6.06 -10.38
C MET A 164 -10.68 -4.76 -9.96
N LEU A 165 -10.18 -3.61 -10.42
CA LEU A 165 -10.77 -2.30 -10.11
C LEU A 165 -12.23 -2.23 -10.56
N GLN A 166 -12.51 -2.66 -11.79
CA GLN A 166 -13.88 -2.70 -12.33
C GLN A 166 -14.79 -3.68 -11.57
N GLU A 167 -14.27 -4.84 -11.19
CA GLU A 167 -15.03 -5.84 -10.44
C GLU A 167 -15.41 -5.30 -9.06
N LEU A 168 -14.47 -4.73 -8.30
CA LEU A 168 -14.75 -4.13 -7.00
C LEU A 168 -15.76 -2.97 -7.12
N ASN A 169 -15.60 -2.11 -8.12
CA ASN A 169 -16.55 -1.02 -8.37
C ASN A 169 -17.98 -1.55 -8.63
N ARG A 170 -18.13 -2.58 -9.48
CA ARG A 170 -19.43 -3.24 -9.73
C ARG A 170 -20.00 -3.93 -8.49
N MET A 171 -19.17 -4.39 -7.58
CA MET A 171 -19.59 -4.95 -6.29
C MET A 171 -20.03 -3.89 -5.26
N GLY A 172 -19.99 -2.61 -5.62
CA GLY A 172 -20.43 -1.51 -4.77
C GLY A 172 -19.33 -0.91 -3.89
N VAL A 173 -18.06 -1.16 -4.21
CA VAL A 173 -16.95 -0.44 -3.60
C VAL A 173 -16.90 0.97 -4.15
N ASN A 174 -17.00 1.96 -3.26
CA ASN A 174 -17.03 3.37 -3.61
C ASN A 174 -15.62 3.96 -3.76
N ASN A 175 -14.66 3.49 -2.96
CA ASN A 175 -13.29 3.98 -2.99
C ASN A 175 -12.28 2.84 -2.75
N ILE A 176 -11.14 2.92 -3.40
CA ILE A 176 -10.00 2.02 -3.22
C ILE A 176 -8.79 2.86 -2.88
N ILE A 177 -8.16 2.56 -1.74
CA ILE A 177 -6.95 3.24 -1.27
C ILE A 177 -5.80 2.23 -1.33
N THR A 178 -4.70 2.60 -1.95
CA THR A 178 -3.47 1.80 -1.99
C THR A 178 -2.26 2.66 -1.65
N PHE A 179 -1.13 2.02 -1.34
CA PHE A 179 0.13 2.73 -1.15
C PHE A 179 1.01 2.54 -2.38
N ASP A 180 1.48 3.67 -2.93
CA ASP A 180 2.47 3.70 -4.00
C ASP A 180 2.16 2.71 -5.14
N ALA A 181 1.04 2.92 -5.82
CA ALA A 181 0.64 2.06 -6.94
C ALA A 181 1.75 1.98 -8.00
N HIS A 182 2.02 0.76 -8.48
CA HIS A 182 3.04 0.49 -9.51
C HIS A 182 2.91 1.41 -10.73
N ASP A 183 1.68 1.69 -11.15
CA ASP A 183 1.35 2.72 -12.13
C ASP A 183 0.08 3.45 -11.67
N PRO A 184 0.16 4.73 -11.26
CA PRO A 184 -1.01 5.47 -10.77
C PRO A 184 -2.09 5.69 -11.85
N ARG A 185 -1.76 5.53 -13.14
CA ARG A 185 -2.73 5.66 -14.25
C ARG A 185 -3.77 4.56 -14.29
N VAL A 186 -3.64 3.52 -13.45
CA VAL A 186 -4.69 2.46 -13.30
C VAL A 186 -6.04 3.04 -12.90
N VAL A 187 -6.08 4.23 -12.30
CA VAL A 187 -7.34 4.97 -12.01
C VAL A 187 -8.22 5.15 -13.25
N ASN A 188 -7.62 5.19 -14.45
CA ASN A 188 -8.36 5.32 -15.70
C ASN A 188 -9.28 4.11 -16.00
N ALA A 189 -9.12 2.98 -15.29
CA ALA A 189 -10.00 1.83 -15.43
C ALA A 189 -11.38 2.05 -14.77
N ILE A 190 -11.48 2.97 -13.83
CA ILE A 190 -12.70 3.30 -13.07
C ILE A 190 -12.90 4.82 -12.97
N PRO A 191 -13.16 5.52 -14.08
CA PRO A 191 -13.20 6.98 -14.11
C PRO A 191 -14.29 7.60 -13.20
N GLU A 192 -15.30 6.83 -12.86
CA GLU A 192 -16.39 7.26 -11.95
C GLU A 192 -16.21 6.71 -10.52
N GLY A 193 -15.23 5.83 -10.29
CA GLY A 193 -14.91 5.24 -8.99
C GLY A 193 -13.83 6.02 -8.25
N GLY A 194 -13.89 6.02 -6.91
CA GLY A 194 -12.82 6.57 -6.08
C GLY A 194 -11.58 5.66 -6.11
N PHE A 195 -10.43 6.25 -6.38
CA PHE A 195 -9.13 5.58 -6.26
C PHE A 195 -8.08 6.55 -5.76
N GLU A 196 -7.37 6.15 -4.73
CA GLU A 196 -6.31 6.95 -4.12
C GLU A 196 -5.03 6.13 -3.99
N SER A 197 -3.93 6.64 -4.57
CA SER A 197 -2.58 6.10 -4.36
C SER A 197 -1.83 7.03 -3.41
N VAL A 198 -1.58 6.57 -2.20
CA VAL A 198 -0.94 7.36 -1.14
C VAL A 198 0.55 7.05 -1.11
N MET A 199 1.38 8.09 -1.21
CA MET A 199 2.84 7.94 -1.07
C MET A 199 3.23 7.88 0.42
N PRO A 200 3.81 6.77 0.90
CA PRO A 200 4.15 6.60 2.32
C PRO A 200 5.49 7.28 2.72
N SER A 201 6.03 8.17 1.88
CA SER A 201 7.37 8.77 2.01
C SER A 201 7.66 9.36 3.39
N TYR A 202 6.73 10.14 3.94
CA TYR A 202 6.89 10.73 5.27
C TYR A 202 7.10 9.66 6.36
N GLN A 203 6.30 8.60 6.33
CA GLN A 203 6.38 7.53 7.32
C GLN A 203 7.65 6.71 7.16
N ILE A 204 8.09 6.49 5.92
CA ILE A 204 9.34 5.80 5.60
C ILE A 204 10.53 6.58 6.16
N PHE A 205 10.65 7.88 5.84
CA PHE A 205 11.77 8.70 6.33
C PHE A 205 11.73 8.88 7.84
N LYS A 206 10.55 9.06 8.43
CA LYS A 206 10.40 9.11 9.89
C LYS A 206 10.88 7.82 10.57
N ALA A 207 10.53 6.66 10.01
CA ALA A 207 10.98 5.37 10.52
C ALA A 207 12.49 5.17 10.33
N LEU A 208 13.01 5.57 9.17
CA LEU A 208 14.44 5.51 8.84
C LEU A 208 15.27 6.35 9.80
N LEU A 209 14.92 7.62 10.00
CA LEU A 209 15.61 8.52 10.93
C LEU A 209 15.53 8.07 12.40
N LYS A 210 14.43 7.42 12.78
CA LYS A 210 14.31 6.83 14.11
C LYS A 210 15.31 5.68 14.34
N ARG A 211 15.57 4.88 13.29
CA ARG A 211 16.50 3.74 13.33
C ARG A 211 17.95 4.13 13.09
N ARG A 212 18.16 5.11 12.21
CA ARG A 212 19.46 5.58 11.76
C ARG A 212 19.65 7.05 12.14
N LYS A 213 20.03 7.28 13.40
CA LYS A 213 20.26 8.62 13.96
C LYS A 213 21.48 9.34 13.35
N ASP A 214 22.37 8.58 12.75
CA ASP A 214 23.58 9.04 12.06
C ASP A 214 23.30 9.50 10.62
N LEU A 215 22.14 9.17 10.05
CA LEU A 215 21.76 9.53 8.69
C LEU A 215 21.50 11.03 8.57
N LYS A 216 22.17 11.67 7.61
CA LYS A 216 21.96 13.08 7.27
C LYS A 216 21.18 13.18 5.98
N LEU A 217 20.05 13.92 6.01
CA LEU A 217 19.19 14.13 4.86
C LEU A 217 19.57 15.42 4.12
N ASP A 218 20.78 15.47 3.60
CA ASP A 218 21.26 16.58 2.79
C ASP A 218 22.00 16.09 1.54
N LYS A 219 22.17 16.97 0.54
CA LYS A 219 22.76 16.65 -0.75
C LYS A 219 24.23 16.20 -0.71
N ASP A 220 24.94 16.51 0.38
CA ASP A 220 26.35 16.17 0.50
C ASP A 220 26.54 14.75 1.07
N HIS A 221 25.55 14.26 1.82
CA HIS A 221 25.63 12.98 2.53
C HIS A 221 24.66 11.91 2.02
N LEU A 222 23.55 12.31 1.39
CA LEU A 222 22.52 11.37 0.90
C LEU A 222 22.31 11.53 -0.60
N MET A 223 22.07 10.40 -1.25
CA MET A 223 21.69 10.33 -2.65
C MET A 223 20.55 9.32 -2.84
N ILE A 224 19.61 9.64 -3.70
CA ILE A 224 18.57 8.71 -4.12
C ILE A 224 19.04 8.00 -5.39
N VAL A 225 18.86 6.68 -5.47
CA VAL A 225 19.17 5.93 -6.69
C VAL A 225 17.99 5.08 -7.11
N SER A 226 17.52 5.28 -8.33
CA SER A 226 16.49 4.43 -8.92
C SER A 226 17.08 3.08 -9.34
N PRO A 227 16.49 1.95 -8.93
CA PRO A 227 16.99 0.63 -9.30
C PRO A 227 16.81 0.31 -10.79
N ASP A 228 15.85 0.96 -11.45
CA ASP A 228 15.60 0.85 -12.89
C ASP A 228 14.71 2.01 -13.38
N GLU A 229 14.34 1.96 -14.66
CA GLU A 229 13.49 2.96 -15.30
C GLU A 229 12.05 2.97 -14.73
N GLY A 230 11.54 1.80 -14.31
CA GLY A 230 10.18 1.67 -13.79
C GLY A 230 9.97 2.39 -12.45
N ALA A 231 11.01 2.47 -11.64
CA ALA A 231 10.98 3.16 -10.34
C ALA A 231 11.40 4.65 -10.42
N LEU A 232 11.66 5.20 -11.63
CA LEU A 232 12.25 6.52 -11.80
C LEU A 232 11.39 7.63 -11.20
N ASP A 233 10.10 7.70 -11.55
CA ASP A 233 9.18 8.75 -11.09
C ASP A 233 9.08 8.79 -9.56
N ARG A 234 9.04 7.63 -8.92
CA ARG A 234 9.04 7.48 -7.46
C ARG A 234 10.31 8.06 -6.84
N ASN A 235 11.46 7.71 -7.40
CA ASN A 235 12.74 8.18 -6.90
C ASN A 235 12.97 9.68 -7.16
N ILE A 236 12.45 10.22 -8.27
CA ILE A 236 12.39 11.68 -8.52
C ILE A 236 11.57 12.36 -7.42
N PHE A 237 10.42 11.80 -7.05
CA PHE A 237 9.60 12.34 -5.97
C PHE A 237 10.37 12.36 -4.64
N TYR A 238 11.01 11.25 -4.25
CA TYR A 238 11.82 11.19 -3.02
C TYR A 238 12.98 12.20 -3.05
N ALA A 239 13.73 12.27 -4.15
CA ALA A 239 14.85 13.21 -4.29
C ALA A 239 14.38 14.66 -4.20
N SER A 240 13.24 14.99 -4.80
CA SER A 240 12.65 16.34 -4.78
C SER A 240 12.17 16.72 -3.38
N VAL A 241 11.50 15.82 -2.66
CA VAL A 241 11.05 16.06 -1.27
C VAL A 241 12.21 16.30 -0.32
N LEU A 242 13.32 15.60 -0.50
CA LEU A 242 14.50 15.72 0.34
C LEU A 242 15.49 16.79 -0.12
N GLY A 243 15.35 17.31 -1.34
CA GLY A 243 16.30 18.26 -1.92
C GLY A 243 17.69 17.68 -2.17
N VAL A 244 17.78 16.39 -2.50
CA VAL A 244 19.04 15.65 -2.72
C VAL A 244 19.21 15.25 -4.18
N ASP A 245 20.45 14.89 -4.54
CA ASP A 245 20.79 14.42 -5.87
C ASP A 245 20.20 13.01 -6.16
N MET A 246 20.03 12.70 -7.43
CA MET A 246 19.53 11.41 -7.89
C MET A 246 20.44 10.79 -8.94
N GLY A 247 20.52 9.46 -8.91
CA GLY A 247 21.05 8.62 -9.97
C GLY A 247 20.07 7.50 -10.32
N MET A 248 20.36 6.75 -11.36
CA MET A 248 19.56 5.60 -11.78
C MET A 248 20.40 4.51 -12.41
N PHE A 249 19.91 3.28 -12.33
CA PHE A 249 20.41 2.17 -13.13
C PHE A 249 19.57 1.99 -14.38
N TYR A 250 20.24 1.87 -15.52
CA TYR A 250 19.64 1.55 -16.78
C TYR A 250 19.90 0.08 -17.14
N LYS A 251 18.84 -0.68 -17.41
CA LYS A 251 18.94 -2.08 -17.83
C LYS A 251 19.04 -2.17 -19.34
N ARG A 252 20.27 -2.21 -19.88
CA ARG A 252 20.47 -2.47 -21.30
C ARG A 252 20.16 -3.93 -21.63
N ARG A 253 19.19 -4.15 -22.52
CA ARG A 253 18.79 -5.48 -22.99
C ARG A 253 19.37 -5.77 -24.35
N ASP A 254 19.75 -7.04 -24.58
CA ASP A 254 20.12 -7.53 -25.89
C ASP A 254 18.86 -7.91 -26.68
N TYR A 255 18.43 -7.04 -27.56
CA TYR A 255 17.28 -7.28 -28.41
C TYR A 255 17.56 -8.24 -29.57
N THR A 256 18.81 -8.68 -29.75
CA THR A 256 19.20 -9.66 -30.79
C THR A 256 18.97 -11.10 -30.36
N ARG A 257 18.74 -11.34 -29.06
CA ARG A 257 18.56 -12.67 -28.49
C ARG A 257 17.32 -12.73 -27.62
N ILE A 258 16.65 -13.88 -27.63
CA ILE A 258 15.56 -14.21 -26.75
C ILE A 258 15.96 -15.45 -25.95
N VAL A 259 16.00 -15.33 -24.61
CA VAL A 259 16.29 -16.44 -23.69
C VAL A 259 15.09 -16.55 -22.74
N ASN A 260 14.47 -17.74 -22.69
CA ASN A 260 13.28 -18.00 -21.88
C ASN A 260 12.12 -16.97 -22.10
N GLY A 261 11.92 -16.56 -23.37
CA GLY A 261 10.87 -15.60 -23.72
C GLY A 261 11.15 -14.13 -23.37
N ARG A 262 12.38 -13.82 -22.93
CA ARG A 262 12.80 -12.45 -22.58
C ARG A 262 14.13 -12.10 -23.22
N ASN A 263 14.33 -10.81 -23.52
CA ASN A 263 15.63 -10.31 -23.96
C ASN A 263 16.57 -10.25 -22.75
N PRO A 264 17.74 -10.91 -22.79
CA PRO A 264 18.66 -10.94 -21.66
C PRO A 264 19.20 -9.54 -21.35
N ILE A 265 19.39 -9.26 -20.06
CA ILE A 265 20.05 -8.02 -19.61
C ILE A 265 21.53 -8.19 -19.85
N VAL A 266 22.14 -7.27 -20.62
CA VAL A 266 23.55 -7.30 -21.02
C VAL A 266 24.41 -6.46 -20.09
N ALA A 267 23.84 -5.40 -19.53
CA ALA A 267 24.53 -4.52 -18.60
C ALA A 267 23.54 -3.74 -17.74
N HIS A 268 23.92 -3.51 -16.48
CA HIS A 268 23.34 -2.50 -15.60
C HIS A 268 24.32 -1.32 -15.60
N GLU A 269 23.95 -0.26 -16.30
CA GLU A 269 24.78 0.95 -16.38
C GLU A 269 24.24 1.99 -15.41
N TYR A 270 25.12 2.55 -14.60
CA TYR A 270 24.76 3.64 -13.69
C TYR A 270 24.82 4.98 -14.41
N MET A 271 23.80 5.79 -14.24
CA MET A 271 23.69 7.14 -14.75
C MET A 271 23.37 8.11 -13.62
N GLY A 272 24.24 9.05 -13.35
CA GLY A 272 24.03 10.04 -12.29
C GLY A 272 25.33 10.63 -11.77
N LYS A 273 25.23 11.39 -10.68
CA LYS A 273 26.38 11.94 -9.98
C LYS A 273 27.16 10.87 -9.21
N GLU A 274 28.38 11.19 -8.82
CA GLU A 274 29.19 10.29 -7.99
C GLU A 274 28.51 9.92 -6.68
N VAL A 275 28.52 8.64 -6.35
CA VAL A 275 27.94 8.08 -5.12
C VAL A 275 28.98 7.93 -4.00
N ASN A 276 30.27 8.20 -4.30
CA ASN A 276 31.36 7.97 -3.37
C ASN A 276 31.19 8.82 -2.09
N GLY A 277 31.29 8.16 -0.94
CA GLY A 277 31.19 8.80 0.37
C GLY A 277 29.78 9.19 0.80
N LYS A 278 28.74 8.87 0.00
CA LYS A 278 27.35 9.17 0.35
C LYS A 278 26.61 7.92 0.83
N ASP A 279 25.65 8.11 1.73
CA ASP A 279 24.59 7.14 1.96
C ASP A 279 23.68 7.10 0.72
N VAL A 280 23.31 5.92 0.28
CA VAL A 280 22.41 5.75 -0.87
C VAL A 280 21.10 5.13 -0.42
N PHE A 281 19.99 5.80 -0.76
CA PHE A 281 18.66 5.28 -0.57
C PHE A 281 18.07 4.83 -1.90
N VAL A 282 17.65 3.57 -1.97
CA VAL A 282 17.02 2.96 -3.15
C VAL A 282 15.59 2.62 -2.80
N ALA A 283 14.63 3.09 -3.60
CA ALA A 283 13.22 2.81 -3.39
C ALA A 283 12.59 2.14 -4.61
N ASP A 284 11.77 1.13 -4.32
CA ASP A 284 10.91 0.47 -5.29
C ASP A 284 9.52 0.25 -4.67
N ASP A 285 8.50 0.01 -5.50
CA ASP A 285 7.12 -0.21 -5.04
C ASP A 285 6.90 -1.63 -4.49
N ILE A 286 7.56 -2.61 -5.10
CA ILE A 286 7.37 -4.02 -4.75
C ILE A 286 8.72 -4.70 -4.55
N LEU A 287 8.99 -5.13 -3.33
CA LEU A 287 10.10 -6.01 -3.01
C LEU A 287 9.60 -7.46 -3.00
N SER A 288 10.03 -8.27 -3.96
CA SER A 288 9.67 -9.69 -4.06
C SER A 288 10.81 -10.56 -3.50
N SER A 289 11.70 -11.09 -4.35
CA SER A 289 12.85 -11.89 -3.91
C SER A 289 13.98 -11.05 -3.30
N GLY A 290 14.00 -9.76 -3.55
CA GLY A 290 15.10 -8.88 -3.18
C GLY A 290 16.32 -8.94 -4.10
N GLU A 291 16.31 -9.82 -5.08
CA GLU A 291 17.45 -10.08 -5.97
C GLU A 291 17.91 -8.81 -6.72
N SER A 292 16.95 -8.03 -7.26
CA SER A 292 17.25 -6.76 -7.94
C SER A 292 17.90 -5.74 -7.01
N MET A 293 17.44 -5.67 -5.74
CA MET A 293 18.01 -4.75 -4.75
C MET A 293 19.41 -5.14 -4.34
N ILE A 294 19.66 -6.45 -4.16
CA ILE A 294 20.99 -7.00 -3.86
C ILE A 294 21.95 -6.69 -5.01
N GLU A 295 21.52 -6.88 -6.26
CA GLU A 295 22.32 -6.57 -7.44
C GLU A 295 22.68 -5.09 -7.51
N VAL A 296 21.70 -4.20 -7.33
CA VAL A 296 21.92 -2.74 -7.27
C VAL A 296 22.91 -2.38 -6.15
N ALA A 297 22.77 -2.97 -4.97
CA ALA A 297 23.69 -2.73 -3.84
C ALA A 297 25.12 -3.16 -4.17
N HIS A 298 25.33 -4.32 -4.81
CA HIS A 298 26.63 -4.77 -5.27
C HIS A 298 27.25 -3.80 -6.27
N ARG A 299 26.49 -3.37 -7.28
CA ARG A 299 26.94 -2.42 -8.29
C ARG A 299 27.30 -1.06 -7.70
N LEU A 300 26.51 -0.55 -6.77
CA LEU A 300 26.82 0.71 -6.07
C LEU A 300 28.13 0.61 -5.28
N LYS A 301 28.39 -0.52 -4.63
CA LYS A 301 29.67 -0.75 -3.93
C LYS A 301 30.88 -0.83 -4.89
N GLU A 302 30.69 -1.41 -6.07
CA GLU A 302 31.74 -1.44 -7.11
C GLU A 302 32.05 -0.03 -7.64
N ILE A 303 31.03 0.77 -7.93
CA ILE A 303 31.18 2.11 -8.55
C ILE A 303 31.80 3.11 -7.58
N GLY A 304 31.36 3.15 -6.33
CA GLY A 304 31.67 4.24 -5.44
C GLY A 304 32.30 3.88 -4.10
N ARG A 305 32.56 2.59 -3.80
CA ARG A 305 32.85 2.14 -2.43
C ARG A 305 31.85 2.70 -1.43
N ALA A 306 30.63 3.04 -1.90
CA ALA A 306 29.56 3.56 -1.08
C ALA A 306 29.23 2.57 0.02
N SER A 307 29.02 3.05 1.24
CA SER A 307 28.42 2.23 2.29
C SER A 307 26.95 2.00 1.98
N CYS A 308 26.65 1.01 1.13
CA CYS A 308 25.28 0.48 1.06
C CYS A 308 25.01 -0.20 2.40
N ARG A 309 24.13 0.40 3.19
CA ARG A 309 23.64 -0.20 4.42
C ARG A 309 22.18 -0.53 4.19
N GLU A 310 21.86 -1.82 4.32
CA GLU A 310 20.51 -2.37 4.20
C GLU A 310 19.55 -1.81 5.25
#